data_4ae614b4242cae86134e32fb62a7988d
#
_entry.id   4ae614b4242cae86134e32fb62a7988d
#
_cell.length_a   1.000
_cell.length_b   1.000
_cell.length_c   1.000
_cell.angle_alpha   90.00
_cell.angle_beta   90.00
_cell.angle_gamma   90.00
#
_symmetry.space_group_name_H-M   'P 1'
#
loop_
_entity.id
_entity.type
_entity.pdbx_description
1 polymer ?
#
loop_
_entity_poly.entity_id
_entity_poly.type
_entity_poly.pdbx_seq_one_letter_code
_entity_poly.pdbx_strand_id
1 'polypeptide(L)'
;MKKKILPVLALTAGTLFLSIPAFASAEGWKRDNSGWWYQFSDGSYKRSSWVKVNNAWYYMNGSGYMQTGWLNDGGSWYYLDATNGDMKVGWVNVNNAWYYLNPSEGGRMAVNTYTPGGYYVDANGVYQAGAAKTNNSGNSNNSNNSGSTSASAFENKVIELVNAERAKHGVAPLSADNALMGSADIRAKELVSLFSHSRPDGSDYTTVLPSGLNAWGENIAMGQTSPEKVMESWMNSSGHRANILSSDFTLIGVGFYESNGQYYWVQNFGRR
;
A
#
# COMPACT_ATOMS: atom_id res chain seq x y z
N MET A 1 6.75 23.14 -100.36
CA MET A 1 6.73 21.88 -99.64
C MET A 1 6.60 22.23 -98.16
N LYS A 2 5.39 22.03 -97.57
CA LYS A 2 5.15 22.35 -96.15
C LYS A 2 5.29 21.05 -95.35
N LYS A 3 6.32 20.95 -94.50
CA LYS A 3 6.49 19.82 -93.57
C LYS A 3 5.48 19.96 -92.38
N LYS A 4 4.60 18.95 -92.25
CA LYS A 4 3.72 18.80 -91.08
C LYS A 4 4.51 18.20 -89.94
N ILE A 5 4.57 18.91 -88.81
CA ILE A 5 5.11 18.41 -87.55
C ILE A 5 3.92 17.80 -86.79
N LEU A 6 4.01 16.50 -86.43
CA LEU A 6 3.08 15.80 -85.59
C LEU A 6 3.48 16.06 -84.10
N PRO A 7 2.54 16.34 -83.21
CA PRO A 7 2.86 16.46 -81.76
C PRO A 7 3.07 15.05 -81.20
N VAL A 8 4.17 14.90 -80.46
CA VAL A 8 4.45 13.74 -79.60
C VAL A 8 3.61 13.86 -78.32
N LEU A 9 2.71 12.92 -78.15
CA LEU A 9 1.90 12.79 -76.92
C LEU A 9 2.78 12.14 -75.83
N ALA A 10 3.20 12.92 -74.88
CA ALA A 10 3.90 12.38 -73.67
C ALA A 10 2.88 11.67 -72.78
N LEU A 11 2.98 10.36 -72.67
CA LEU A 11 2.18 9.53 -71.74
C LEU A 11 2.84 9.62 -70.35
N THR A 12 2.31 10.45 -69.43
CA THR A 12 2.71 10.44 -68.10
C THR A 12 2.06 9.24 -67.40
N ALA A 13 2.88 8.23 -67.10
CA ALA A 13 2.47 7.12 -66.21
C ALA A 13 2.29 7.64 -64.78
N GLY A 14 1.04 7.95 -64.45
CA GLY A 14 0.67 8.22 -63.04
C GLY A 14 0.77 6.93 -62.23
N THR A 15 1.77 6.83 -61.38
CA THR A 15 1.84 5.78 -60.35
C THR A 15 0.73 6.04 -59.34
N LEU A 16 -0.36 5.28 -59.41
CA LEU A 16 -1.37 5.22 -58.37
C LEU A 16 -0.71 4.53 -57.16
N PHE A 17 -0.34 5.32 -56.15
CA PHE A 17 -0.06 4.77 -54.84
C PHE A 17 -1.40 4.34 -54.23
N LEU A 18 -1.73 3.06 -54.34
CA LEU A 18 -2.76 2.42 -53.54
C LEU A 18 -2.26 2.46 -52.10
N SER A 19 -2.74 3.41 -51.31
CA SER A 19 -2.62 3.35 -49.85
C SER A 19 -3.43 2.14 -49.38
N ILE A 20 -2.74 1.04 -49.11
CA ILE A 20 -3.34 -0.10 -48.41
C ILE A 20 -3.72 0.47 -47.02
N PRO A 21 -5.00 0.44 -46.62
CA PRO A 21 -5.35 0.83 -45.25
C PRO A 21 -4.58 -0.11 -44.31
N ALA A 22 -3.70 0.44 -43.51
CA ALA A 22 -3.12 -0.30 -42.39
C ALA A 22 -4.30 -0.74 -41.54
N PHE A 23 -4.62 -2.03 -41.55
CA PHE A 23 -5.59 -2.57 -40.63
C PHE A 23 -5.03 -2.29 -39.22
N ALA A 24 -5.67 -1.37 -38.50
CA ALA A 24 -5.34 -1.11 -37.13
C ALA A 24 -5.44 -2.44 -36.37
N SER A 25 -4.32 -2.89 -35.85
CA SER A 25 -4.27 -4.09 -35.04
C SER A 25 -5.08 -3.83 -33.76
N ALA A 26 -5.95 -4.77 -33.37
CA ALA A 26 -6.73 -4.59 -32.16
C ALA A 26 -5.80 -4.45 -30.94
N GLU A 27 -5.80 -3.26 -30.34
CA GLU A 27 -5.03 -2.98 -29.13
C GLU A 27 -5.45 -3.90 -27.99
N GLY A 28 -4.50 -4.35 -27.17
CA GLY A 28 -4.79 -5.13 -26.00
C GLY A 28 -3.78 -6.23 -25.71
N TRP A 29 -4.07 -6.96 -24.66
CA TRP A 29 -3.30 -8.11 -24.26
C TRP A 29 -3.38 -9.24 -25.26
N LYS A 30 -2.23 -9.80 -25.62
CA LYS A 30 -2.06 -10.96 -26.49
C LYS A 30 -1.29 -12.03 -25.74
N ARG A 31 -1.46 -13.28 -26.13
CA ARG A 31 -0.77 -14.42 -25.55
C ARG A 31 -0.40 -15.45 -26.60
N ASP A 32 0.77 -16.05 -26.43
CA ASP A 32 1.20 -17.27 -27.10
C ASP A 32 1.77 -18.29 -26.08
N ASN A 33 2.48 -19.28 -26.56
CA ASN A 33 3.10 -20.30 -25.70
C ASN A 33 4.26 -19.78 -24.84
N SER A 34 4.81 -18.61 -25.16
CA SER A 34 5.94 -17.98 -24.45
C SER A 34 5.47 -16.99 -23.35
N GLY A 35 4.26 -16.45 -23.45
CA GLY A 35 3.75 -15.53 -22.43
C GLY A 35 2.74 -14.51 -22.94
N TRP A 36 2.47 -13.53 -22.10
CA TRP A 36 1.62 -12.39 -22.40
C TRP A 36 2.43 -11.20 -22.87
N TRP A 37 1.92 -10.42 -23.86
CA TRP A 37 2.44 -9.10 -24.21
C TRP A 37 1.30 -8.14 -24.49
N TYR A 38 1.59 -6.84 -24.48
CA TYR A 38 0.61 -5.81 -24.83
C TYR A 38 0.91 -5.24 -26.20
N GLN A 39 -0.06 -5.34 -27.11
CA GLN A 39 -0.01 -4.79 -28.46
C GLN A 39 -0.76 -3.46 -28.51
N PHE A 40 -0.11 -2.41 -29.01
CA PHE A 40 -0.73 -1.11 -29.21
C PHE A 40 -1.55 -1.07 -30.51
N SER A 41 -2.40 -0.04 -30.68
CA SER A 41 -3.28 0.13 -31.83
C SER A 41 -2.53 0.23 -33.16
N ASP A 42 -1.27 0.68 -33.13
CA ASP A 42 -0.38 0.72 -34.32
C ASP A 42 0.29 -0.63 -34.62
N GLY A 43 -0.04 -1.68 -33.87
CA GLY A 43 0.55 -3.00 -33.99
C GLY A 43 1.90 -3.18 -33.30
N SER A 44 2.47 -2.11 -32.74
CA SER A 44 3.74 -2.17 -31.98
C SER A 44 3.58 -2.81 -30.60
N TYR A 45 4.70 -3.21 -30.00
CA TYR A 45 4.81 -3.66 -28.61
C TYR A 45 6.12 -3.20 -27.99
N LYS A 46 6.17 -3.11 -26.66
CA LYS A 46 7.36 -2.65 -25.93
C LYS A 46 8.25 -3.83 -25.53
N ARG A 47 9.55 -3.52 -25.36
CA ARG A 47 10.58 -4.43 -24.84
C ARG A 47 11.41 -3.69 -23.81
N SER A 48 11.91 -4.37 -22.77
CA SER A 48 12.72 -3.82 -21.70
C SER A 48 12.14 -2.49 -21.20
N SER A 49 10.83 -2.45 -20.95
CA SER A 49 10.13 -1.18 -20.71
C SER A 49 8.86 -1.35 -19.91
N TRP A 50 8.55 -0.35 -19.13
CA TRP A 50 7.27 -0.22 -18.44
C TRP A 50 6.15 0.16 -19.39
N VAL A 51 4.98 -0.44 -19.19
CA VAL A 51 3.74 -0.18 -19.93
C VAL A 51 2.62 0.05 -18.93
N LYS A 52 1.86 1.13 -19.11
CA LYS A 52 0.68 1.42 -18.29
C LYS A 52 -0.59 1.03 -19.06
N VAL A 53 -1.36 0.11 -18.50
CA VAL A 53 -2.63 -0.36 -19.04
C VAL A 53 -3.70 -0.28 -17.97
N ASN A 54 -4.84 0.38 -18.24
CA ASN A 54 -5.96 0.51 -17.30
C ASN A 54 -5.53 0.93 -15.88
N ASN A 55 -4.65 1.93 -15.80
CA ASN A 55 -4.10 2.48 -14.56
C ASN A 55 -3.13 1.58 -13.79
N ALA A 56 -2.83 0.36 -14.24
CA ALA A 56 -1.82 -0.52 -13.69
C ALA A 56 -0.53 -0.49 -14.51
N TRP A 57 0.62 -0.65 -13.86
CA TRP A 57 1.93 -0.73 -14.50
C TRP A 57 2.36 -2.18 -14.67
N TYR A 58 2.94 -2.49 -15.82
CA TYR A 58 3.49 -3.79 -16.19
C TYR A 58 4.88 -3.60 -16.77
N TYR A 59 5.75 -4.58 -16.65
CA TYR A 59 7.06 -4.55 -17.28
C TYR A 59 7.16 -5.60 -18.37
N MET A 60 7.56 -5.17 -19.58
CA MET A 60 7.85 -6.06 -20.69
C MET A 60 9.34 -6.38 -20.69
N ASN A 61 9.71 -7.65 -20.67
CA ASN A 61 11.09 -8.10 -20.70
C ASN A 61 11.78 -7.84 -22.04
N GLY A 62 13.05 -8.23 -22.19
CA GLY A 62 13.82 -8.02 -23.42
C GLY A 62 13.25 -8.71 -24.65
N SER A 63 12.43 -9.73 -24.49
CA SER A 63 11.72 -10.41 -25.59
C SER A 63 10.34 -9.80 -25.86
N GLY A 64 9.88 -8.86 -25.01
CA GLY A 64 8.59 -8.18 -25.16
C GLY A 64 7.44 -8.86 -24.39
N TYR A 65 7.71 -9.89 -23.60
CA TYR A 65 6.70 -10.56 -22.78
C TYR A 65 6.59 -9.92 -21.39
N MET A 66 5.38 -9.92 -20.86
CA MET A 66 5.08 -9.45 -19.51
C MET A 66 5.88 -10.24 -18.47
N GLN A 67 6.59 -9.53 -17.62
CA GLN A 67 7.35 -10.10 -16.52
C GLN A 67 6.48 -10.21 -15.26
N THR A 68 6.77 -11.17 -14.40
CA THR A 68 6.16 -11.38 -13.08
C THR A 68 7.25 -11.57 -12.03
N GLY A 69 6.88 -11.41 -10.76
CA GLY A 69 7.82 -11.57 -9.64
C GLY A 69 8.75 -10.36 -9.46
N TRP A 70 9.91 -10.60 -8.88
CA TRP A 70 10.88 -9.53 -8.63
C TRP A 70 11.54 -9.02 -9.90
N LEU A 71 11.59 -7.71 -10.03
CA LEU A 71 12.26 -6.98 -11.11
C LEU A 71 13.30 -6.02 -10.52
N ASN A 72 14.54 -6.13 -10.95
CA ASN A 72 15.53 -5.07 -10.75
C ASN A 72 15.58 -4.21 -12.01
N ASP A 73 15.22 -2.94 -11.88
CA ASP A 73 15.28 -1.97 -12.97
C ASP A 73 16.09 -0.75 -12.51
N GLY A 74 17.23 -0.54 -13.15
CA GLY A 74 18.13 0.56 -12.80
C GLY A 74 18.66 0.55 -11.36
N GLY A 75 18.82 -0.62 -10.74
CA GLY A 75 19.27 -0.77 -9.35
C GLY A 75 18.16 -0.64 -8.31
N SER A 76 16.91 -0.43 -8.74
CA SER A 76 15.74 -0.41 -7.89
C SER A 76 14.94 -1.69 -8.03
N TRP A 77 14.46 -2.23 -6.91
CA TRP A 77 13.63 -3.43 -6.92
C TRP A 77 12.15 -3.08 -6.94
N TYR A 78 11.40 -3.81 -7.74
CA TYR A 78 9.94 -3.77 -7.87
C TYR A 78 9.38 -5.16 -7.77
N TYR A 79 8.11 -5.28 -7.42
CA TYR A 79 7.42 -6.56 -7.44
C TYR A 79 6.21 -6.52 -8.37
N LEU A 80 6.21 -7.43 -9.32
CA LEU A 80 5.14 -7.64 -10.29
C LEU A 80 4.32 -8.84 -9.83
N ASP A 81 3.01 -8.73 -9.78
CA ASP A 81 2.12 -9.81 -9.33
C ASP A 81 2.46 -11.12 -10.06
N ALA A 82 2.58 -12.20 -9.29
CA ALA A 82 3.00 -13.50 -9.83
C ALA A 82 1.98 -14.09 -10.84
N THR A 83 0.71 -13.66 -10.75
CA THR A 83 -0.39 -14.15 -11.59
C THR A 83 -0.73 -13.16 -12.71
N ASN A 84 -0.90 -11.90 -12.35
CA ASN A 84 -1.45 -10.87 -13.24
C ASN A 84 -0.36 -9.98 -13.85
N GLY A 85 0.86 -9.94 -13.30
CA GLY A 85 1.99 -9.14 -13.77
C GLY A 85 1.90 -7.65 -13.46
N ASP A 86 0.86 -7.17 -12.80
CA ASP A 86 0.73 -5.77 -12.40
C ASP A 86 1.70 -5.41 -11.26
N MET A 87 2.32 -4.24 -11.34
CA MET A 87 3.24 -3.74 -10.32
C MET A 87 2.50 -3.50 -9.01
N LYS A 88 2.98 -4.11 -7.95
CA LYS A 88 2.44 -3.93 -6.60
C LYS A 88 3.03 -2.71 -5.91
N VAL A 89 2.21 -2.11 -5.02
CA VAL A 89 2.61 -1.03 -4.11
C VAL A 89 2.09 -1.33 -2.71
N GLY A 90 2.73 -0.74 -1.70
CA GLY A 90 2.43 -1.04 -0.32
C GLY A 90 3.11 -2.32 0.16
N TRP A 91 2.53 -2.96 1.16
CA TRP A 91 3.06 -4.20 1.70
C TRP A 91 2.74 -5.41 0.82
N VAL A 92 3.75 -6.22 0.52
CA VAL A 92 3.61 -7.50 -0.19
C VAL A 92 4.29 -8.62 0.58
N ASN A 93 3.66 -9.79 0.63
CA ASN A 93 4.26 -11.00 1.19
C ASN A 93 4.77 -11.89 0.05
N VAL A 94 6.06 -12.19 0.08
CA VAL A 94 6.69 -13.09 -0.88
C VAL A 94 7.50 -14.14 -0.09
N ASN A 95 7.14 -15.40 -0.22
CA ASN A 95 7.78 -16.51 0.47
C ASN A 95 7.90 -16.31 2.00
N ASN A 96 6.79 -15.88 2.63
CA ASN A 96 6.69 -15.57 4.07
C ASN A 96 7.55 -14.39 4.57
N ALA A 97 8.13 -13.61 3.69
CA ALA A 97 8.80 -12.34 4.01
C ALA A 97 7.95 -11.17 3.55
N TRP A 98 7.83 -10.12 4.38
CA TRP A 98 7.12 -8.90 4.05
C TRP A 98 8.07 -7.84 3.52
N TYR A 99 7.70 -7.21 2.41
CA TYR A 99 8.42 -6.13 1.74
C TYR A 99 7.51 -4.93 1.57
N TYR A 100 8.07 -3.73 1.61
CA TYR A 100 7.32 -2.51 1.37
C TYR A 100 7.71 -1.87 0.04
N LEU A 101 6.77 -1.86 -0.90
CA LEU A 101 6.90 -1.22 -2.22
C LEU A 101 6.35 0.20 -2.07
N ASN A 102 7.23 1.21 -2.01
CA ASN A 102 6.86 2.57 -1.65
C ASN A 102 6.00 3.25 -2.73
N PRO A 103 4.70 3.55 -2.48
CA PRO A 103 3.84 4.17 -3.48
C PRO A 103 4.31 5.57 -3.88
N SER A 104 4.90 6.34 -2.95
CA SER A 104 5.40 7.69 -3.20
C SER A 104 6.69 7.72 -4.01
N GLU A 105 7.37 6.57 -4.14
CA GLU A 105 8.58 6.39 -4.95
C GLU A 105 8.33 5.50 -6.17
N GLY A 106 7.10 5.49 -6.67
CA GLY A 106 6.73 4.74 -7.88
C GLY A 106 6.81 3.23 -7.72
N GLY A 107 6.60 2.68 -6.53
CA GLY A 107 6.60 1.25 -6.25
C GLY A 107 7.99 0.64 -6.01
N ARG A 108 9.02 1.46 -5.76
CA ARG A 108 10.34 0.95 -5.37
C ARG A 108 10.29 0.24 -4.03
N MET A 109 10.99 -0.89 -3.92
CA MET A 109 11.18 -1.57 -2.66
C MET A 109 12.00 -0.71 -1.69
N ALA A 110 11.46 -0.46 -0.51
CA ALA A 110 12.19 0.18 0.58
C ALA A 110 13.24 -0.77 1.13
N VAL A 111 14.46 -0.26 1.39
CA VAL A 111 15.57 -1.02 1.95
C VAL A 111 16.28 -0.22 3.04
N ASN A 112 16.71 -0.88 4.11
CA ASN A 112 17.48 -0.30 5.21
C ASN A 112 16.88 1.03 5.73
N THR A 113 15.57 1.07 5.86
CA THR A 113 14.83 2.29 6.22
C THR A 113 13.56 1.98 6.98
N TYR A 114 12.95 3.03 7.54
CA TYR A 114 11.60 2.96 8.11
C TYR A 114 10.58 3.38 7.07
N THR A 115 9.53 2.54 6.91
CA THR A 115 8.36 2.89 6.08
C THR A 115 7.60 4.07 6.68
N PRO A 116 6.69 4.71 5.94
CA PRO A 116 5.84 5.78 6.48
C PRO A 116 5.08 5.40 7.75
N GLY A 117 4.72 4.11 7.91
CA GLY A 117 4.09 3.56 9.12
C GLY A 117 5.07 3.26 10.27
N GLY A 118 6.34 3.63 10.15
CA GLY A 118 7.33 3.42 11.21
C GLY A 118 7.92 2.02 11.31
N TYR A 119 7.70 1.15 10.33
CA TYR A 119 8.20 -0.23 10.28
C TYR A 119 9.55 -0.29 9.59
N TYR A 120 10.52 -0.93 10.24
CA TYR A 120 11.85 -1.10 9.68
C TYR A 120 11.88 -2.23 8.66
N VAL A 121 12.47 -1.97 7.51
CA VAL A 121 12.87 -2.97 6.52
C VAL A 121 14.40 -2.98 6.42
N ASP A 122 14.99 -4.16 6.41
CA ASP A 122 16.45 -4.34 6.40
C ASP A 122 17.09 -4.05 5.03
N ALA A 123 18.38 -4.33 4.92
CA ALA A 123 19.15 -4.14 3.68
C ALA A 123 18.64 -4.99 2.50
N ASN A 124 17.91 -6.07 2.78
CA ASN A 124 17.28 -6.93 1.78
C ASN A 124 15.82 -6.52 1.51
N GLY A 125 15.32 -5.45 2.17
CA GLY A 125 13.95 -4.99 2.08
C GLY A 125 12.97 -5.79 2.94
N VAL A 126 13.45 -6.74 3.75
CA VAL A 126 12.59 -7.59 4.59
C VAL A 126 12.19 -6.86 5.86
N TYR A 127 10.89 -6.86 6.15
CA TYR A 127 10.34 -6.31 7.39
C TYR A 127 10.93 -7.02 8.61
N GLN A 128 11.40 -6.22 9.56
CA GLN A 128 11.95 -6.70 10.84
C GLN A 128 11.02 -6.32 11.99
N ALA A 129 10.29 -7.30 12.52
CA ALA A 129 9.44 -7.09 13.68
C ALA A 129 10.29 -6.70 14.91
N GLY A 130 9.89 -5.62 15.62
CA GLY A 130 10.58 -5.19 16.85
C GLY A 130 11.85 -4.35 16.64
N ALA A 131 12.22 -4.01 15.43
CA ALA A 131 13.27 -3.03 15.17
C ALA A 131 12.75 -1.63 15.52
N ALA A 132 13.02 -1.18 16.77
CA ALA A 132 12.63 0.15 17.22
C ALA A 132 13.37 1.23 16.43
N LYS A 133 12.67 2.32 16.06
CA LYS A 133 13.31 3.57 15.68
C LYS A 133 14.12 4.06 16.88
N THR A 134 15.42 3.83 16.91
CA THR A 134 16.30 4.57 17.81
C THR A 134 16.33 6.01 17.26
N ASN A 135 15.55 6.88 17.88
CA ASN A 135 15.65 8.32 17.63
C ASN A 135 17.02 8.80 18.16
N ASN A 136 18.07 8.60 17.36
CA ASN A 136 19.34 9.24 17.57
C ASN A 136 19.29 10.62 16.88
N SER A 137 18.48 11.52 17.39
CA SER A 137 18.58 12.95 17.15
C SER A 137 19.06 13.59 18.45
N GLY A 138 20.32 13.94 18.45
CA GLY A 138 20.91 14.68 19.54
C GLY A 138 20.19 15.99 19.78
N ASN A 139 20.04 16.26 21.07
CA ASN A 139 19.90 17.56 21.70
C ASN A 139 18.61 18.34 21.49
N SER A 140 17.72 18.29 22.47
CA SER A 140 17.23 19.54 23.11
C SER A 140 16.51 19.20 24.42
N ASN A 141 17.00 19.77 25.50
CA ASN A 141 16.35 19.89 26.79
C ASN A 141 14.93 20.45 26.63
N ASN A 142 13.94 19.71 27.07
CA ASN A 142 12.83 20.31 27.80
C ASN A 142 12.20 19.27 28.73
N SER A 143 12.42 19.47 30.00
CA SER A 143 11.77 18.77 31.10
C SER A 143 10.30 19.20 31.14
N ASN A 144 9.41 18.26 31.31
CA ASN A 144 8.01 18.26 31.70
C ASN A 144 7.05 17.72 30.65
N ASN A 145 7.06 16.41 30.41
CA ASN A 145 5.86 15.69 30.00
C ASN A 145 6.01 14.16 30.16
N SER A 146 6.15 13.67 31.39
CA SER A 146 6.32 12.24 31.69
C SER A 146 5.10 11.39 31.32
N GLY A 147 3.89 11.95 31.23
CA GLY A 147 2.67 11.23 30.87
C GLY A 147 2.53 10.97 29.37
N SER A 148 2.91 11.94 28.53
CA SER A 148 2.75 11.85 27.06
C SER A 148 3.75 10.88 26.42
N THR A 149 4.95 10.74 26.96
CA THR A 149 5.98 9.79 26.46
C THR A 149 5.61 8.34 26.74
N SER A 150 4.98 8.06 27.88
CA SER A 150 4.53 6.70 28.23
C SER A 150 3.32 6.27 27.39
N ALA A 151 2.34 7.15 27.17
CA ALA A 151 1.18 6.87 26.32
C ALA A 151 1.62 6.51 24.89
N SER A 152 2.40 7.37 24.25
CA SER A 152 2.92 7.10 22.88
C SER A 152 3.76 5.82 22.80
N ALA A 153 4.50 5.47 23.86
CA ALA A 153 5.24 4.20 23.91
C ALA A 153 4.30 2.99 23.96
N PHE A 154 3.21 3.06 24.72
CA PHE A 154 2.22 2.00 24.85
C PHE A 154 1.43 1.81 23.55
N GLU A 155 1.00 2.90 22.93
CA GLU A 155 0.29 2.90 21.63
C GLU A 155 1.14 2.28 20.52
N ASN A 156 2.40 2.71 20.40
CA ASN A 156 3.33 2.15 19.42
C ASN A 156 3.59 0.66 19.66
N LYS A 157 3.70 0.23 20.93
CA LYS A 157 3.87 -1.18 21.27
C LYS A 157 2.65 -2.02 20.90
N VAL A 158 1.44 -1.51 21.07
CA VAL A 158 0.22 -2.18 20.60
C VAL A 158 0.25 -2.35 19.09
N ILE A 159 0.61 -1.31 18.32
CA ILE A 159 0.71 -1.40 16.85
C ILE A 159 1.74 -2.47 16.42
N GLU A 160 2.89 -2.51 17.10
CA GLU A 160 3.91 -3.55 16.88
C GLU A 160 3.33 -4.96 17.09
N LEU A 161 2.63 -5.16 18.23
CA LEU A 161 2.03 -6.46 18.57
C LEU A 161 0.92 -6.86 17.60
N VAL A 162 0.07 -5.93 17.17
CA VAL A 162 -0.94 -6.15 16.12
C VAL A 162 -0.26 -6.68 14.86
N ASN A 163 0.81 -6.04 14.41
CA ASN A 163 1.48 -6.42 13.17
C ASN A 163 2.27 -7.72 13.31
N ALA A 164 2.78 -8.04 14.49
CA ALA A 164 3.36 -9.34 14.77
C ALA A 164 2.31 -10.47 14.69
N GLU A 165 1.10 -10.25 15.23
CA GLU A 165 -0.01 -11.22 15.10
C GLU A 165 -0.49 -11.35 13.64
N ARG A 166 -0.65 -10.24 12.93
CA ARG A 166 -1.02 -10.25 11.51
C ARG A 166 0.00 -11.04 10.67
N ALA A 167 1.29 -10.85 10.90
CA ALA A 167 2.36 -11.59 10.23
C ALA A 167 2.27 -13.10 10.47
N LYS A 168 2.02 -13.55 11.72
CA LYS A 168 1.81 -14.98 12.06
C LYS A 168 0.64 -15.61 11.29
N HIS A 169 -0.35 -14.81 10.91
CA HIS A 169 -1.54 -15.25 10.19
C HIS A 169 -1.49 -14.94 8.68
N GLY A 170 -0.33 -14.49 8.15
CA GLY A 170 -0.15 -14.20 6.73
C GLY A 170 -0.92 -12.97 6.23
N VAL A 171 -1.26 -12.04 7.14
CA VAL A 171 -1.98 -10.81 6.82
C VAL A 171 -1.00 -9.62 6.79
N ALA A 172 -1.16 -8.73 5.80
CA ALA A 172 -0.30 -7.55 5.64
C ALA A 172 -0.31 -6.66 6.89
N PRO A 173 0.83 -6.08 7.30
CA PRO A 173 0.88 -5.15 8.42
C PRO A 173 0.04 -3.89 8.15
N LEU A 174 -0.52 -3.33 9.22
CA LEU A 174 -1.23 -2.06 9.19
C LEU A 174 -0.23 -0.90 9.33
N SER A 175 -0.45 0.18 8.59
CA SER A 175 0.29 1.43 8.76
C SER A 175 -0.35 2.30 9.83
N ALA A 176 0.45 2.86 10.72
CA ALA A 176 -0.03 3.87 11.65
C ALA A 176 -0.52 5.12 10.88
N ASP A 177 -1.71 5.61 11.21
CA ASP A 177 -2.30 6.81 10.61
C ASP A 177 -2.53 7.87 11.70
N ASN A 178 -1.93 9.04 11.56
CA ASN A 178 -1.99 10.09 12.59
C ASN A 178 -3.41 10.59 12.87
N ALA A 179 -4.29 10.59 11.86
CA ALA A 179 -5.67 11.01 12.07
C ALA A 179 -6.48 9.94 12.84
N LEU A 180 -6.21 8.65 12.57
CA LEU A 180 -6.78 7.54 13.36
C LEU A 180 -6.19 7.51 14.78
N MET A 181 -4.90 7.81 14.97
CA MET A 181 -4.31 7.97 16.33
C MET A 181 -5.05 9.05 17.11
N GLY A 182 -5.22 10.25 16.54
CA GLY A 182 -5.98 11.33 17.18
C GLY A 182 -7.44 10.95 17.50
N SER A 183 -8.09 10.19 16.64
CA SER A 183 -9.45 9.67 16.89
C SER A 183 -9.46 8.66 18.04
N ALA A 184 -8.49 7.75 18.07
CA ALA A 184 -8.37 6.75 19.13
C ALA A 184 -8.06 7.38 20.50
N ASP A 185 -7.26 8.46 20.55
CA ASP A 185 -6.99 9.24 21.77
C ASP A 185 -8.25 9.91 22.33
N ILE A 186 -9.08 10.47 21.44
CA ILE A 186 -10.37 11.04 21.85
C ILE A 186 -11.24 9.93 22.44
N ARG A 187 -11.35 8.81 21.76
CA ARG A 187 -12.16 7.67 22.23
C ARG A 187 -11.65 7.09 23.53
N ALA A 188 -10.34 6.92 23.72
CA ALA A 188 -9.77 6.40 24.98
C ALA A 188 -10.15 7.28 26.18
N LYS A 189 -10.20 8.60 26.02
CA LYS A 189 -10.68 9.53 27.04
C LYS A 189 -12.18 9.43 27.28
N GLU A 190 -12.99 9.27 26.23
CA GLU A 190 -14.45 9.11 26.33
C GLU A 190 -14.85 7.82 27.06
N LEU A 191 -14.06 6.74 26.93
CA LEU A 191 -14.31 5.46 27.63
C LEU A 191 -14.30 5.60 29.16
N VAL A 192 -13.68 6.64 29.72
CA VAL A 192 -13.72 6.94 31.17
C VAL A 192 -15.16 7.20 31.63
N SER A 193 -15.92 7.92 30.82
CA SER A 193 -17.31 8.29 31.16
C SER A 193 -18.33 7.27 30.61
N LEU A 194 -18.02 6.62 29.49
CA LEU A 194 -18.91 5.62 28.89
C LEU A 194 -18.09 4.55 28.17
N PHE A 195 -17.99 3.36 28.77
CA PHE A 195 -17.34 2.20 28.14
C PHE A 195 -18.29 1.56 27.10
N SER A 196 -18.31 2.12 25.90
CA SER A 196 -19.22 1.73 24.82
C SER A 196 -18.64 2.12 23.46
N HIS A 197 -19.11 1.48 22.38
CA HIS A 197 -18.89 1.94 21.00
C HIS A 197 -19.72 3.20 20.67
N SER A 198 -20.71 3.57 21.48
CA SER A 198 -21.34 4.90 21.42
C SER A 198 -20.50 5.90 22.18
N ARG A 199 -20.48 7.15 21.69
CA ARG A 199 -19.82 8.28 22.37
C ARG A 199 -20.69 8.83 23.50
N PRO A 200 -20.13 9.58 24.48
CA PRO A 200 -20.90 10.16 25.58
C PRO A 200 -22.04 11.08 25.17
N ASP A 201 -21.97 11.67 23.98
CA ASP A 201 -23.03 12.52 23.40
C ASP A 201 -24.15 11.73 22.70
N GLY A 202 -24.06 10.38 22.73
CA GLY A 202 -25.01 9.46 22.11
C GLY A 202 -24.76 9.19 20.63
N SER A 203 -23.76 9.83 20.00
CA SER A 203 -23.38 9.54 18.63
C SER A 203 -22.60 8.24 18.51
N ASP A 204 -22.49 7.70 17.31
CA ASP A 204 -21.66 6.52 16.99
C ASP A 204 -20.17 6.89 17.00
N TYR A 205 -19.27 5.93 17.37
CA TYR A 205 -17.82 6.17 17.37
C TYR A 205 -17.28 6.61 16.00
N THR A 206 -17.94 6.23 14.93
CA THR A 206 -17.52 6.60 13.57
C THR A 206 -17.51 8.11 13.32
N THR A 207 -18.25 8.88 14.13
CA THR A 207 -18.31 10.36 14.01
C THR A 207 -17.01 11.06 14.38
N VAL A 208 -16.08 10.39 15.08
CA VAL A 208 -14.75 10.93 15.39
C VAL A 208 -13.69 10.47 14.40
N LEU A 209 -14.00 9.50 13.54
CA LEU A 209 -13.06 9.00 12.55
C LEU A 209 -12.78 10.02 11.44
N PRO A 210 -11.57 10.01 10.86
CA PRO A 210 -11.26 10.88 9.73
C PRO A 210 -12.12 10.56 8.51
N SER A 211 -12.46 11.58 7.73
CA SER A 211 -13.17 11.40 6.47
C SER A 211 -12.35 10.65 5.42
N GLY A 212 -13.02 10.08 4.41
CA GLY A 212 -12.38 9.40 3.28
C GLY A 212 -11.96 7.95 3.58
N LEU A 213 -12.47 7.34 4.65
CA LEU A 213 -12.33 5.91 4.89
C LEU A 213 -13.39 5.13 4.09
N ASN A 214 -12.97 4.02 3.47
CA ASN A 214 -13.82 3.07 2.75
C ASN A 214 -14.15 1.82 3.59
N ALA A 215 -13.40 1.60 4.67
CA ALA A 215 -13.66 0.58 5.68
C ALA A 215 -13.16 1.09 7.04
N TRP A 216 -13.83 0.68 8.11
CA TRP A 216 -13.47 1.06 9.49
C TRP A 216 -13.90 0.00 10.50
N GLY A 217 -13.25 0.02 11.68
CA GLY A 217 -13.57 -0.83 12.83
C GLY A 217 -12.98 -0.26 14.10
N GLU A 218 -13.56 -0.63 15.24
CA GLU A 218 -13.07 -0.22 16.57
C GLU A 218 -12.94 -1.45 17.48
N ASN A 219 -11.84 -1.54 18.23
CA ASN A 219 -11.69 -2.40 19.39
C ASN A 219 -11.49 -1.50 20.62
N ILE A 220 -12.18 -1.80 21.72
CA ILE A 220 -12.04 -1.12 23.00
C ILE A 220 -11.71 -2.12 24.10
N ALA A 221 -10.92 -1.67 25.07
CA ALA A 221 -10.61 -2.46 26.26
C ALA A 221 -10.36 -1.57 27.48
N MET A 222 -10.53 -2.15 28.69
CA MET A 222 -10.36 -1.47 29.96
C MET A 222 -9.75 -2.42 30.98
N GLY A 223 -8.77 -1.95 31.74
CA GLY A 223 -8.19 -2.67 32.89
C GLY A 223 -6.87 -3.36 32.62
N GLN A 224 -6.50 -3.60 31.37
CA GLN A 224 -5.23 -4.26 31.05
C GLN A 224 -4.08 -3.27 31.29
N THR A 225 -3.07 -3.71 32.05
CA THR A 225 -2.00 -2.83 32.58
C THR A 225 -0.76 -2.80 31.67
N SER A 226 -0.80 -3.43 30.50
CA SER A 226 0.29 -3.35 29.52
C SER A 226 -0.21 -3.61 28.10
N PRO A 227 0.53 -3.19 27.08
CA PRO A 227 0.26 -3.49 25.66
C PRO A 227 0.11 -4.99 25.39
N GLU A 228 0.94 -5.84 26.00
CA GLU A 228 0.90 -7.29 25.82
C GLU A 228 -0.42 -7.88 26.37
N LYS A 229 -0.85 -7.43 27.56
CA LYS A 229 -2.08 -7.91 28.19
C LYS A 229 -3.34 -7.48 27.42
N VAL A 230 -3.36 -6.26 26.88
CA VAL A 230 -4.51 -5.83 26.09
C VAL A 230 -4.56 -6.56 24.74
N MET A 231 -3.41 -6.80 24.12
CA MET A 231 -3.34 -7.60 22.90
C MET A 231 -3.78 -9.04 23.12
N GLU A 232 -3.32 -9.68 24.19
CA GLU A 232 -3.77 -11.02 24.59
C GLU A 232 -5.30 -11.05 24.77
N SER A 233 -5.85 -10.07 25.49
CA SER A 233 -7.31 -9.94 25.70
C SER A 233 -8.07 -9.83 24.39
N TRP A 234 -7.62 -8.96 23.47
CA TRP A 234 -8.26 -8.79 22.15
C TRP A 234 -8.14 -10.04 21.29
N MET A 235 -6.98 -10.69 21.27
CA MET A 235 -6.78 -11.91 20.46
C MET A 235 -7.57 -13.11 20.99
N ASN A 236 -7.91 -13.15 22.25
CA ASN A 236 -8.78 -14.18 22.85
C ASN A 236 -10.29 -13.90 22.64
N SER A 237 -10.67 -12.74 22.14
CA SER A 237 -12.04 -12.37 21.78
C SER A 237 -12.25 -12.49 20.27
N SER A 238 -13.20 -13.31 19.83
CA SER A 238 -13.43 -13.58 18.40
C SER A 238 -13.72 -12.30 17.58
N GLY A 239 -14.51 -11.38 18.12
CA GLY A 239 -14.85 -10.12 17.46
C GLY A 239 -13.65 -9.17 17.34
N HIS A 240 -12.91 -8.95 18.43
CA HIS A 240 -11.73 -8.10 18.42
C HIS A 240 -10.62 -8.69 17.53
N ARG A 241 -10.40 -9.99 17.63
CA ARG A 241 -9.45 -10.72 16.76
C ARG A 241 -9.80 -10.59 15.29
N ALA A 242 -11.10 -10.65 14.94
CA ALA A 242 -11.53 -10.50 13.55
C ALA A 242 -11.13 -9.12 12.99
N ASN A 243 -11.26 -8.03 13.76
CA ASN A 243 -10.80 -6.72 13.36
C ASN A 243 -9.26 -6.69 13.19
N ILE A 244 -8.50 -7.24 14.14
CA ILE A 244 -7.03 -7.25 14.09
C ILE A 244 -6.53 -8.01 12.86
N LEU A 245 -7.17 -9.11 12.48
CA LEU A 245 -6.74 -9.97 11.36
C LEU A 245 -7.46 -9.68 10.05
N SER A 246 -8.35 -8.68 9.98
CA SER A 246 -9.05 -8.34 8.74
C SER A 246 -8.08 -7.83 7.67
N SER A 247 -8.14 -8.41 6.48
CA SER A 247 -7.43 -7.91 5.29
C SER A 247 -8.07 -6.65 4.69
N ASP A 248 -9.28 -6.28 5.15
CA ASP A 248 -9.96 -5.08 4.70
C ASP A 248 -9.34 -3.80 5.24
N PHE A 249 -8.56 -3.90 6.32
CA PHE A 249 -7.90 -2.74 6.90
C PHE A 249 -6.43 -2.65 6.47
N THR A 250 -5.98 -1.43 6.22
CA THR A 250 -4.58 -1.08 5.89
C THR A 250 -3.98 -0.05 6.83
N LEU A 251 -4.82 0.58 7.66
CA LEU A 251 -4.45 1.65 8.59
C LEU A 251 -4.90 1.31 10.01
N ILE A 252 -4.15 1.81 11.00
CA ILE A 252 -4.48 1.70 12.41
C ILE A 252 -4.15 3.00 13.16
N GLY A 253 -5.01 3.37 14.10
CA GLY A 253 -4.70 4.27 15.18
C GLY A 253 -4.92 3.58 16.52
N VAL A 254 -4.07 3.82 17.49
CA VAL A 254 -4.19 3.32 18.86
C VAL A 254 -4.26 4.49 19.81
N GLY A 255 -5.17 4.47 20.75
CA GLY A 255 -5.28 5.43 21.84
C GLY A 255 -5.16 4.74 23.18
N PHE A 256 -4.46 5.40 24.10
CA PHE A 256 -4.28 4.98 25.46
C PHE A 256 -4.58 6.14 26.41
N TYR A 257 -5.37 5.87 27.44
CA TYR A 257 -5.62 6.84 28.49
C TYR A 257 -5.65 6.18 29.87
N GLU A 258 -5.04 6.83 30.85
CA GLU A 258 -5.07 6.43 32.25
C GLU A 258 -5.90 7.44 33.06
N SER A 259 -6.84 6.91 33.82
CA SER A 259 -7.63 7.72 34.76
C SER A 259 -7.78 6.97 36.07
N ASN A 260 -7.33 7.58 37.16
CA ASN A 260 -7.43 7.01 38.53
C ASN A 260 -6.88 5.57 38.67
N GLY A 261 -5.75 5.28 37.97
CA GLY A 261 -5.14 3.95 37.97
C GLY A 261 -5.84 2.93 37.06
N GLN A 262 -6.89 3.34 36.37
CA GLN A 262 -7.61 2.52 35.38
C GLN A 262 -7.10 2.85 33.98
N TYR A 263 -6.80 1.84 33.16
CA TYR A 263 -6.30 1.97 31.82
C TYR A 263 -7.42 1.72 30.80
N TYR A 264 -7.48 2.56 29.79
CA TYR A 264 -8.44 2.53 28.68
C TYR A 264 -7.69 2.47 27.36
N TRP A 265 -8.11 1.58 26.49
CA TRP A 265 -7.44 1.28 25.23
C TRP A 265 -8.42 1.30 24.07
N VAL A 266 -7.99 1.84 22.96
CA VAL A 266 -8.75 1.87 21.73
C VAL A 266 -7.84 1.50 20.54
N GLN A 267 -8.35 0.69 19.62
CA GLN A 267 -7.80 0.51 18.29
C GLN A 267 -8.86 0.97 17.29
N ASN A 268 -8.55 1.96 16.47
CA ASN A 268 -9.34 2.37 15.31
C ASN A 268 -8.65 1.84 14.05
N PHE A 269 -9.37 1.08 13.26
CA PHE A 269 -8.90 0.53 11.98
C PHE A 269 -9.49 1.30 10.83
N GLY A 270 -8.79 1.31 9.67
CA GLY A 270 -9.29 1.98 8.49
C GLY A 270 -8.66 1.52 7.19
N ARG A 271 -9.31 1.90 6.07
CA ARG A 271 -8.76 1.84 4.71
C ARG A 271 -9.25 3.07 3.93
N ARG A 272 -8.38 3.68 3.15
CA ARG A 272 -8.70 4.70 2.14
C ARG A 272 -8.65 4.14 0.74
#